data_11f7cda80af984444b3b27c5be292dbd
#
_entry.id   11f7cda80af984444b3b27c5be292dbd
#
_cell.length_a   1.000
_cell.length_b   1.000
_cell.length_c   1.000
_cell.angle_alpha   90.00
_cell.angle_beta   90.00
_cell.angle_gamma   90.00
#
_symmetry.space_group_name_H-M   'P 1'
#
loop_
_entity.id
_entity.type
_entity.pdbx_description
1 polymer ?
#
loop_
_entity_poly.entity_id
_entity_poly.type
_entity_poly.pdbx_seq_one_letter_code
_entity_poly.pdbx_strand_id
1 'polypeptide(L)'
;MAGLVPAIHVNIRMAGGYVYILTNRPSGILYVGVTSDLVRRVFEHRSGFVDGFTKRYGLKRLVYFEKFDDIRDAIQREHNIKHWSRAWKVRTIIAANPDWDDLYPTITQ
;
A
#
# COMPACT_ATOMS: atom_id res chain seq x y z
N MET A 1 -8.13 32.67 -16.24
CA MET A 1 -8.38 31.36 -16.81
C MET A 1 -7.12 30.55 -16.93
N ALA A 2 -6.09 31.13 -17.46
CA ALA A 2 -4.81 30.43 -17.57
C ALA A 2 -4.31 29.93 -16.21
N GLY A 3 -4.58 30.66 -15.15
CA GLY A 3 -4.13 30.28 -13.83
C GLY A 3 -4.78 29.01 -13.26
N LEU A 4 -5.99 28.68 -13.72
CA LEU A 4 -6.66 27.49 -13.21
C LEU A 4 -6.02 26.21 -13.70
N VAL A 5 -5.58 26.18 -14.94
CA VAL A 5 -4.99 24.98 -15.53
C VAL A 5 -3.68 24.61 -14.83
N PRO A 6 -2.73 25.53 -14.64
CA PRO A 6 -1.52 25.20 -13.88
C PRO A 6 -1.82 24.75 -12.45
N ALA A 7 -2.79 25.39 -11.78
CA ALA A 7 -3.14 25.01 -10.42
C ALA A 7 -3.67 23.60 -10.34
N ILE A 8 -4.52 23.20 -11.29
CA ILE A 8 -5.05 21.83 -11.35
C ILE A 8 -3.93 20.82 -11.58
N HIS A 9 -3.02 21.11 -12.48
CA HIS A 9 -1.89 20.22 -12.75
C HIS A 9 -0.99 20.07 -11.53
N VAL A 10 -0.74 21.15 -10.82
CA VAL A 10 0.08 21.12 -9.60
C VAL A 10 -0.59 20.23 -8.56
N ASN A 11 -1.90 20.38 -8.36
CA ASN A 11 -2.63 19.56 -7.38
C ASN A 11 -2.56 18.07 -7.72
N ILE A 12 -2.73 17.71 -8.99
CA ILE A 12 -2.67 16.32 -9.43
C ILE A 12 -1.26 15.75 -9.21
N ARG A 13 -0.23 16.52 -9.59
CA ARG A 13 1.15 16.06 -9.43
C ARG A 13 1.58 15.93 -7.98
N MET A 14 0.98 16.73 -7.10
CA MET A 14 1.30 16.69 -5.68
C MET A 14 0.43 15.72 -4.89
N ALA A 15 -0.50 15.05 -5.56
CA ALA A 15 -1.28 14.01 -4.92
C ALA A 15 -0.33 12.92 -4.43
N GLY A 16 -0.48 12.57 -3.16
CA GLY A 16 0.35 11.56 -2.54
C GLY A 16 -0.09 10.15 -2.86
N GLY A 17 0.72 9.22 -2.42
CA GLY A 17 0.42 7.81 -2.58
C GLY A 17 1.08 6.98 -1.51
N TYR A 18 0.68 5.71 -1.45
CA TYR A 18 1.18 4.74 -0.49
C TYR A 18 1.50 3.45 -1.20
N VAL A 19 2.64 2.86 -0.82
CA VAL A 19 2.90 1.45 -1.11
C VAL A 19 2.51 0.68 0.14
N TYR A 20 1.86 -0.48 -0.03
CA TYR A 20 1.44 -1.29 1.11
C TYR A 20 1.65 -2.76 0.82
N ILE A 21 1.77 -3.54 1.90
CA ILE A 21 1.88 -4.99 1.83
C ILE A 21 0.81 -5.59 2.72
N LEU A 22 0.03 -6.52 2.14
CA LEU A 22 -0.97 -7.29 2.85
C LEU A 22 -0.51 -8.74 2.98
N THR A 23 -0.98 -9.39 4.04
CA THR A 23 -0.78 -10.82 4.23
C THR A 23 -2.03 -11.44 4.85
N ASN A 24 -2.07 -12.77 4.87
CA ASN A 24 -3.15 -13.49 5.54
C ASN A 24 -2.81 -13.81 7.01
N ARG A 25 -1.53 -13.90 7.33
CA ARG A 25 -1.04 -14.24 8.67
C ARG A 25 0.44 -13.91 8.78
N PRO A 26 1.03 -13.88 9.98
CA PRO A 26 2.47 -13.71 10.11
C PRO A 26 3.23 -14.73 9.26
N SER A 27 4.22 -14.24 8.53
CA SER A 27 5.03 -15.04 7.59
C SER A 27 4.20 -15.72 6.50
N GLY A 28 3.02 -15.18 6.20
CA GLY A 28 2.13 -15.75 5.19
C GLY A 28 2.38 -15.26 3.78
N ILE A 29 1.34 -15.35 2.96
CA ILE A 29 1.36 -14.90 1.57
C ILE A 29 1.44 -13.38 1.54
N LEU A 30 2.20 -12.80 0.62
CA LEU A 30 2.39 -11.36 0.51
C LEU A 30 1.74 -10.81 -0.76
N TYR A 31 1.14 -9.64 -0.63
CA TYR A 31 0.64 -8.86 -1.76
C TYR A 31 1.14 -7.44 -1.63
N VAL A 32 1.77 -6.92 -2.67
CA VAL A 32 2.27 -5.55 -2.72
C VAL A 32 1.34 -4.73 -3.60
N GLY A 33 0.88 -3.59 -3.09
CA GLY A 33 0.00 -2.71 -3.83
C GLY A 33 0.38 -1.24 -3.68
N VAL A 34 -0.27 -0.40 -4.47
CA VAL A 34 -0.11 1.05 -4.44
C VAL A 34 -1.49 1.69 -4.49
N THR A 35 -1.67 2.78 -3.76
CA THR A 35 -2.95 3.49 -3.71
C THR A 35 -2.73 4.95 -3.35
N SER A 36 -3.66 5.81 -3.75
CA SER A 36 -3.69 7.19 -3.28
C SER A 36 -4.43 7.33 -1.95
N ASP A 37 -5.17 6.30 -1.52
CA ASP A 37 -6.00 6.34 -0.31
C ASP A 37 -5.85 5.00 0.42
N LEU A 38 -4.91 4.96 1.36
CA LEU A 38 -4.55 3.72 2.05
C LEU A 38 -5.70 3.17 2.88
N VAL A 39 -6.37 4.03 3.65
CA VAL A 39 -7.46 3.58 4.52
C VAL A 39 -8.58 2.95 3.70
N ARG A 40 -8.99 3.63 2.65
CA ARG A 40 -10.06 3.14 1.78
C ARG A 40 -9.67 1.83 1.10
N ARG A 41 -8.46 1.76 0.56
CA ARG A 41 -8.02 0.58 -0.19
C ARG A 41 -7.90 -0.65 0.71
N VAL A 42 -7.34 -0.49 1.90
CA VAL A 42 -7.24 -1.59 2.85
C VAL A 42 -8.63 -2.02 3.31
N PHE A 43 -9.54 -1.07 3.54
CA PHE A 43 -10.92 -1.39 3.86
C PHE A 43 -11.57 -2.24 2.76
N GLU A 44 -11.36 -1.86 1.51
CA GLU A 44 -11.91 -2.60 0.37
C GLU A 44 -11.38 -4.04 0.32
N HIS A 45 -10.09 -4.22 0.57
CA HIS A 45 -9.52 -5.57 0.65
C HIS A 45 -10.11 -6.38 1.80
N ARG A 46 -10.23 -5.77 2.98
CA ARG A 46 -10.79 -6.44 4.17
C ARG A 46 -12.24 -6.81 3.98
N SER A 47 -12.98 -6.02 3.24
CA SER A 47 -14.42 -6.24 2.99
C SER A 47 -14.69 -7.18 1.82
N GLY A 48 -13.64 -7.60 1.10
CA GLY A 48 -13.78 -8.49 -0.04
C GLY A 48 -14.31 -7.80 -1.29
N PHE A 49 -14.22 -6.48 -1.37
CA PHE A 49 -14.67 -5.72 -2.55
C PHE A 49 -13.66 -5.76 -3.69
N VAL A 50 -12.42 -6.16 -3.41
CA VAL A 50 -11.39 -6.28 -4.44
C VAL A 50 -11.29 -7.74 -4.85
N ASP A 51 -11.68 -8.04 -6.08
CA ASP A 51 -11.61 -9.39 -6.61
C ASP A 51 -10.17 -9.79 -6.90
N GLY A 52 -9.95 -11.08 -7.01
CA GLY A 52 -8.67 -11.65 -7.43
C GLY A 52 -7.86 -12.22 -6.28
N PHE A 53 -6.55 -12.04 -6.35
CA PHE A 53 -5.58 -12.71 -5.49
C PHE A 53 -5.82 -12.45 -4.00
N THR A 54 -6.03 -11.19 -3.61
CA THR A 54 -6.18 -10.84 -2.19
C THR A 54 -7.45 -11.42 -1.59
N LYS A 55 -8.54 -11.42 -2.35
CA LYS A 55 -9.81 -12.01 -1.91
C LYS A 55 -9.70 -13.52 -1.81
N ARG A 56 -9.11 -14.12 -2.83
CA ARG A 56 -8.99 -15.58 -2.92
C ARG A 56 -8.21 -16.16 -1.74
N TYR A 57 -7.14 -15.49 -1.32
CA TYR A 57 -6.27 -16.00 -0.26
C TYR A 57 -6.48 -15.31 1.09
N GLY A 58 -7.49 -14.45 1.20
CA GLY A 58 -7.83 -13.80 2.46
C GLY A 58 -6.76 -12.86 2.98
N LEU A 59 -6.15 -12.07 2.10
CA LEU A 59 -5.07 -11.15 2.47
C LEU A 59 -5.68 -9.86 3.01
N LYS A 60 -5.94 -9.82 4.31
CA LYS A 60 -6.66 -8.71 4.96
C LYS A 60 -5.83 -7.99 6.00
N ARG A 61 -4.65 -8.50 6.35
CA ARG A 61 -3.79 -7.92 7.37
C ARG A 61 -2.82 -6.98 6.72
N LEU A 62 -2.82 -5.71 7.14
CA LEU A 62 -1.87 -4.70 6.66
C LEU A 62 -0.62 -4.78 7.53
N VAL A 63 0.52 -5.19 6.95
CA VAL A 63 1.74 -5.40 7.72
C VAL A 63 2.85 -4.40 7.40
N TYR A 64 2.68 -3.59 6.34
CA TYR A 64 3.69 -2.60 5.97
C TYR A 64 3.08 -1.55 5.07
N PHE A 65 3.53 -0.30 5.21
CA PHE A 65 3.20 0.75 4.25
C PHE A 65 4.26 1.85 4.26
N GLU A 66 4.38 2.55 3.13
CA GLU A 66 5.23 3.71 2.96
C GLU A 66 4.39 4.83 2.35
N LYS A 67 4.56 6.05 2.86
CA LYS A 67 3.88 7.22 2.33
C LYS A 67 4.81 8.02 1.43
N PHE A 68 4.27 8.52 0.31
CA PHE A 68 4.98 9.35 -0.63
C PHE A 68 4.18 10.61 -0.92
N ASP A 69 4.86 11.75 -1.05
CA ASP A 69 4.20 13.01 -1.39
C ASP A 69 3.70 13.02 -2.83
N ASP A 70 4.36 12.26 -3.71
CA ASP A 70 4.01 12.14 -5.12
C ASP A 70 3.67 10.68 -5.43
N ILE A 71 2.47 10.44 -5.94
CA ILE A 71 2.01 9.09 -6.26
C ILE A 71 2.90 8.39 -7.30
N ARG A 72 3.57 9.14 -8.15
CA ARG A 72 4.48 8.54 -9.14
C ARG A 72 5.64 7.85 -8.46
N ASP A 73 6.14 8.41 -7.36
CA ASP A 73 7.20 7.78 -6.57
C ASP A 73 6.68 6.51 -5.90
N ALA A 74 5.44 6.55 -5.41
CA ALA A 74 4.83 5.37 -4.83
C ALA A 74 4.68 4.24 -5.87
N ILE A 75 4.26 4.59 -7.07
CA ILE A 75 4.11 3.61 -8.17
C ILE A 75 5.46 2.99 -8.51
N GLN A 76 6.51 3.80 -8.61
CA GLN A 76 7.85 3.28 -8.89
C GLN A 76 8.33 2.35 -7.75
N ARG A 77 8.08 2.75 -6.52
CA ARG A 77 8.47 1.96 -5.35
C ARG A 77 7.73 0.63 -5.31
N GLU A 78 6.44 0.64 -5.59
CA GLU A 78 5.64 -0.57 -5.66
C GLU A 78 6.19 -1.54 -6.69
N HIS A 79 6.52 -1.01 -7.88
CA HIS A 79 7.13 -1.80 -8.95
C HIS A 79 8.43 -2.44 -8.47
N ASN A 80 9.28 -1.68 -7.80
CA ASN A 80 10.55 -2.19 -7.29
C ASN A 80 10.34 -3.31 -6.26
N ILE A 81 9.49 -3.06 -5.27
CA ILE A 81 9.24 -4.03 -4.20
C ILE A 81 8.61 -5.32 -4.76
N LYS A 82 7.73 -5.20 -5.72
CA LYS A 82 7.11 -6.38 -6.35
C LYS A 82 8.14 -7.34 -6.92
N HIS A 83 9.25 -6.82 -7.42
CA HIS A 83 10.30 -7.61 -8.06
C HIS A 83 11.39 -8.09 -7.08
N TRP A 84 11.32 -7.68 -5.82
CA TRP A 84 12.23 -8.19 -4.79
C TRP A 84 11.96 -9.67 -4.51
N SER A 85 12.98 -10.37 -4.04
CA SER A 85 12.79 -11.71 -3.49
C SER A 85 11.87 -11.66 -2.28
N ARG A 86 11.26 -12.79 -1.95
CA ARG A 86 10.47 -12.89 -0.73
C ARG A 86 11.28 -12.52 0.51
N ALA A 87 12.52 -12.98 0.59
CA ALA A 87 13.39 -12.70 1.73
C ALA A 87 13.58 -11.20 1.94
N TRP A 88 13.72 -10.43 0.87
CA TRP A 88 13.87 -8.98 0.97
C TRP A 88 12.58 -8.30 1.42
N LYS A 89 11.44 -8.76 0.91
CA LYS A 89 10.13 -8.24 1.35
C LYS A 89 9.93 -8.49 2.84
N VAL A 90 10.22 -9.71 3.28
CA VAL A 90 10.08 -10.11 4.69
C VAL A 90 11.01 -9.27 5.58
N ARG A 91 12.26 -9.08 5.15
CA ARG A 91 13.20 -8.25 5.90
C ARG A 91 12.69 -6.82 6.06
N THR A 92 12.14 -6.26 5.02
CA THR A 92 11.58 -4.89 5.04
C THR A 92 10.40 -4.80 6.01
N ILE A 93 9.52 -5.80 6.00
CA ILE A 93 8.39 -5.86 6.93
C ILE A 93 8.90 -5.94 8.37
N ILE A 94 9.80 -6.86 8.65
CA ILE A 94 10.28 -7.11 10.01
C ILE A 94 11.02 -5.89 10.58
N ALA A 95 11.74 -5.15 9.74
CA ALA A 95 12.46 -3.96 10.19
C ALA A 95 11.52 -2.90 10.77
N ALA A 96 10.30 -2.80 10.22
CA ALA A 96 9.30 -1.82 10.66
C ALA A 96 8.23 -2.43 11.57
N ASN A 97 7.98 -3.72 11.44
CA ASN A 97 6.87 -4.39 12.11
C ASN A 97 7.28 -5.85 12.43
N PRO A 98 8.16 -6.04 13.43
CA PRO A 98 8.75 -7.36 13.69
C PRO A 98 7.74 -8.45 14.06
N ASP A 99 6.59 -8.06 14.63
CA ASP A 99 5.57 -9.02 15.06
C ASP A 99 4.48 -9.26 14.02
N TRP A 100 4.58 -8.63 12.86
CA TRP A 100 3.57 -8.76 11.79
C TRP A 100 2.19 -8.33 12.27
N ASP A 101 2.13 -7.29 13.10
CA ASP A 101 0.86 -6.76 13.60
C ASP A 101 0.03 -6.21 12.44
N ASP A 102 -1.29 -6.28 12.57
CA ASP A 102 -2.18 -5.62 11.64
C ASP A 102 -2.15 -4.11 11.93
N LEU A 103 -1.63 -3.35 11.00
CA LEU A 103 -1.47 -1.91 11.16
C LEU A 103 -2.74 -1.12 10.82
N TYR A 104 -3.80 -1.81 10.37
CA TYR A 104 -5.04 -1.13 9.99
C TYR A 104 -5.62 -0.25 11.11
N PRO A 105 -5.67 -0.72 12.37
CA PRO A 105 -6.15 0.15 13.45
C PRO A 105 -5.33 1.43 13.62
N THR A 106 -4.05 1.40 13.29
CA THR A 106 -3.20 2.59 13.46
C THR A 106 -3.46 3.66 12.40
N ILE A 107 -3.94 3.27 11.22
CA ILE A 107 -4.21 4.22 10.13
C ILE A 107 -5.65 4.72 10.13
N THR A 108 -6.51 4.15 10.97
CA THR A 108 -7.93 4.51 11.03
C THR A 108 -8.29 5.32 12.27
N GLN A 109 -7.30 5.71 13.06
CA GLN A 109 -7.53 6.54 14.24
C GLN A 109 -7.88 7.97 13.90
#